data_e2b337ce70b12801f0086b038e208244
#
_entry.id   e2b337ce70b12801f0086b038e208244
#
_cell.length_a   1.000
_cell.length_b   1.000
_cell.length_c   1.000
_cell.angle_alpha   90.00
_cell.angle_beta   90.00
_cell.angle_gamma   90.00
#
_symmetry.space_group_name_H-M   'P 1'
#
loop_
_entity.id
_entity.type
_entity.pdbx_description
1 polymer ?
#
loop_
_entity_poly.entity_id
_entity_poly.type
_entity_poly.pdbx_seq_one_letter_code
_entity_poly.pdbx_strand_id
1 'polypeptide(L)'
;MARDKQYRDNAQKFDRDRLHSDEEAIGIIKSLGMKKFDETVDIVVRLGVDPRKADQMIRGTVALLAGTGKDVRVAVFAQGEAATAAREAGAEFVGADDLAAEIEGGMTDFDVAIATPDMMPTVGKLGRVLGPRSLMPNPKTGTVTPDVVKAINEFKGGMVEYRTDRFANVHVPIGKASFGEDALLTNLRALVGELERVKPAASKGKYVKKLSLIHISEPT
;
A
#
# COMPACT_ATOMS: atom_id res chain seq x y z
N MET A 1 -16.05 17.21 21.08
CA MET A 1 -14.89 17.99 20.63
C MET A 1 -15.35 19.00 19.58
N ALA A 2 -15.03 20.29 19.74
CA ALA A 2 -15.31 21.29 18.73
C ALA A 2 -14.43 21.03 17.51
N ARG A 3 -15.04 20.82 16.35
CA ARG A 3 -14.31 20.67 15.09
C ARG A 3 -13.59 21.97 14.79
N ASP A 4 -12.30 21.86 14.40
CA ASP A 4 -11.45 22.99 14.08
C ASP A 4 -12.10 23.90 13.01
N LYS A 5 -11.80 25.20 13.06
CA LYS A 5 -12.32 26.19 12.12
C LYS A 5 -12.01 25.78 10.67
N GLN A 6 -10.79 25.34 10.43
CA GLN A 6 -10.34 24.86 9.11
C GLN A 6 -11.18 23.68 8.59
N TYR A 7 -11.58 22.74 9.46
CA TYR A 7 -12.46 21.64 9.07
C TYR A 7 -13.84 22.14 8.60
N ARG A 8 -14.40 23.15 9.29
CA ARG A 8 -15.69 23.71 8.89
C ARG A 8 -15.61 24.45 7.57
N ASP A 9 -14.56 25.23 7.37
CA ASP A 9 -14.33 25.98 6.14
C ASP A 9 -14.12 25.01 4.96
N ASN A 10 -13.37 23.91 5.16
CA ASN A 10 -13.15 22.89 4.15
C ASN A 10 -14.43 22.08 3.86
N ALA A 11 -15.25 21.80 4.88
CA ALA A 11 -16.52 21.08 4.68
C ALA A 11 -17.55 21.85 3.84
N GLN A 12 -17.40 23.18 3.70
CA GLN A 12 -18.26 24.02 2.86
C GLN A 12 -17.81 24.05 1.39
N LYS A 13 -16.56 23.63 1.09
CA LYS A 13 -16.00 23.71 -0.27
C LYS A 13 -16.53 22.65 -1.22
N PHE A 14 -17.09 21.56 -0.69
CA PHE A 14 -17.60 20.48 -1.52
C PHE A 14 -18.79 19.77 -0.85
N ASP A 15 -19.67 19.20 -1.66
CA ASP A 15 -20.77 18.37 -1.21
C ASP A 15 -20.32 16.89 -1.13
N ARG A 16 -20.42 16.29 0.05
CA ARG A 16 -20.04 14.90 0.31
C ARG A 16 -20.96 13.87 -0.33
N ASP A 17 -22.18 14.24 -0.59
CA ASP A 17 -23.21 13.34 -1.11
C ASP A 17 -23.24 13.37 -2.64
N ARG A 18 -22.63 14.38 -3.26
CA ARG A 18 -22.46 14.46 -4.71
C ARG A 18 -21.35 13.53 -5.20
N LEU A 19 -21.61 12.87 -6.34
CA LEU A 19 -20.57 12.15 -7.09
C LEU A 19 -19.77 13.15 -7.91
N HIS A 20 -18.45 13.10 -7.78
CA HIS A 20 -17.50 13.94 -8.51
C HIS A 20 -16.82 13.11 -9.59
N SER A 21 -16.36 13.76 -10.67
CA SER A 21 -15.44 13.12 -11.62
C SER A 21 -14.07 12.91 -10.97
N ASP A 22 -13.25 12.03 -11.56
CA ASP A 22 -11.91 11.74 -11.04
C ASP A 22 -11.04 13.01 -10.95
N GLU A 23 -11.14 13.88 -11.96
CA GLU A 23 -10.42 15.14 -12.05
C GLU A 23 -10.91 16.15 -11.02
N GLU A 24 -12.24 16.33 -10.91
CA GLU A 24 -12.83 17.19 -9.87
C GLU A 24 -12.44 16.71 -8.47
N ALA A 25 -12.47 15.41 -8.20
CA ALA A 25 -12.18 14.85 -6.90
C ALA A 25 -10.72 15.11 -6.48
N ILE A 26 -9.77 14.97 -7.41
CA ILE A 26 -8.35 15.25 -7.15
C ILE A 26 -8.13 16.77 -6.95
N GLY A 27 -8.74 17.62 -7.77
CA GLY A 27 -8.69 19.07 -7.60
C GLY A 27 -9.23 19.52 -6.24
N ILE A 28 -10.36 18.95 -5.80
CA ILE A 28 -10.92 19.21 -4.47
C ILE A 28 -9.93 18.82 -3.38
N ILE A 29 -9.38 17.60 -3.41
CA ILE A 29 -8.42 17.12 -2.40
C ILE A 29 -7.22 18.05 -2.31
N LYS A 30 -6.63 18.44 -3.44
CA LYS A 30 -5.51 19.39 -3.46
C LYS A 30 -5.88 20.75 -2.86
N SER A 31 -7.09 21.23 -3.10
CA SER A 31 -7.58 22.48 -2.51
C SER A 31 -7.84 22.41 -1.01
N LEU A 32 -8.01 21.20 -0.47
CA LEU A 32 -8.27 20.95 0.95
C LEU A 32 -6.99 20.70 1.76
N GLY A 33 -5.93 20.20 1.09
CA GLY A 33 -4.63 19.94 1.69
C GLY A 33 -3.95 21.25 2.08
N MET A 34 -3.81 21.52 3.37
CA MET A 34 -3.26 22.80 3.86
C MET A 34 -2.49 22.66 5.17
N LYS A 35 -1.79 21.55 5.38
CA LYS A 35 -0.98 21.41 6.59
C LYS A 35 0.49 21.73 6.33
N LYS A 36 1.23 21.90 7.42
CA LYS A 36 2.67 22.24 7.39
C LYS A 36 3.55 21.11 6.87
N PHE A 37 2.98 19.95 6.56
CA PHE A 37 3.65 18.78 6.03
C PHE A 37 2.92 18.27 4.78
N ASP A 38 3.63 17.49 3.97
CA ASP A 38 3.12 16.92 2.73
C ASP A 38 2.22 15.70 3.03
N GLU A 39 0.92 15.92 2.96
CA GLU A 39 -0.11 14.91 3.30
C GLU A 39 -0.10 13.77 2.29
N THR A 40 -0.39 12.55 2.76
CA THR A 40 -0.58 11.41 1.86
C THR A 40 -2.01 11.38 1.34
N VAL A 41 -2.16 11.16 0.05
CA VAL A 41 -3.46 10.96 -0.60
C VAL A 41 -3.73 9.47 -0.69
N ASP A 42 -4.74 9.00 0.03
CA ASP A 42 -5.18 7.62 0.02
C ASP A 42 -6.48 7.46 -0.76
N ILE A 43 -6.60 6.32 -1.43
CA ILE A 43 -7.84 5.90 -2.04
C ILE A 43 -8.45 4.75 -1.24
N VAL A 44 -9.75 4.83 -1.01
CA VAL A 44 -10.52 3.75 -0.41
C VAL A 44 -11.57 3.29 -1.42
N VAL A 45 -11.46 2.03 -1.84
CA VAL A 45 -12.39 1.42 -2.78
C VAL A 45 -13.21 0.35 -2.07
N ARG A 46 -14.52 0.56 -1.99
CA ARG A 46 -15.45 -0.46 -1.49
C ARG A 46 -15.85 -1.39 -2.60
N LEU A 47 -15.51 -2.67 -2.46
CA LEU A 47 -15.77 -3.70 -3.43
C LEU A 47 -17.07 -4.47 -3.13
N GLY A 48 -17.66 -5.07 -4.16
CA GLY A 48 -18.84 -5.93 -4.08
C GLY A 48 -18.48 -7.40 -3.87
N VAL A 49 -17.58 -7.69 -2.92
CA VAL A 49 -17.12 -9.03 -2.57
C VAL A 49 -17.49 -9.38 -1.13
N ASP A 50 -17.53 -10.66 -0.80
CA ASP A 50 -17.68 -11.14 0.58
C ASP A 50 -16.30 -11.53 1.14
N PRO A 51 -15.69 -10.72 2.02
CA PRO A 51 -14.35 -10.97 2.55
C PRO A 51 -14.26 -12.18 3.48
N ARG A 52 -15.40 -12.76 3.87
CA ARG A 52 -15.46 -14.00 4.67
C ARG A 52 -15.16 -15.24 3.83
N LYS A 53 -15.30 -15.13 2.51
CA LYS A 53 -15.03 -16.22 1.57
C LYS A 53 -13.61 -16.10 1.03
N ALA A 54 -12.83 -17.14 1.16
CA ALA A 54 -11.43 -17.17 0.74
C ALA A 54 -11.24 -16.96 -0.77
N ASP A 55 -12.22 -17.39 -1.58
CA ASP A 55 -12.27 -17.22 -3.03
C ASP A 55 -12.61 -15.80 -3.50
N GLN A 56 -13.14 -14.96 -2.58
CA GLN A 56 -13.48 -13.57 -2.84
C GLN A 56 -12.53 -12.59 -2.15
N MET A 57 -11.57 -13.08 -1.37
CA MET A 57 -10.56 -12.26 -0.75
C MET A 57 -9.52 -11.82 -1.78
N ILE A 58 -9.40 -10.50 -1.97
CA ILE A 58 -8.47 -9.90 -2.94
C ILE A 58 -7.23 -9.43 -2.20
N ARG A 59 -6.09 -9.85 -2.71
CA ARG A 59 -4.76 -9.41 -2.27
C ARG A 59 -3.85 -9.42 -3.49
N GLY A 60 -3.08 -8.37 -3.66
CA GLY A 60 -2.13 -8.24 -4.77
C GLY A 60 -1.22 -7.03 -4.59
N THR A 61 -0.53 -6.71 -5.63
CA THR A 61 0.33 -5.53 -5.74
C THR A 61 -0.05 -4.72 -6.97
N VAL A 62 0.12 -3.43 -6.90
CA VAL A 62 -0.05 -2.50 -8.02
C VAL A 62 1.18 -1.64 -8.16
N ALA A 63 1.68 -1.49 -9.38
CA ALA A 63 2.76 -0.55 -9.69
C ALA A 63 2.15 0.83 -9.96
N LEU A 64 2.47 1.80 -9.13
CA LEU A 64 2.09 3.20 -9.31
C LEU A 64 3.12 3.88 -10.20
N LEU A 65 2.72 4.24 -11.41
CA LEU A 65 3.64 4.74 -12.45
C LEU A 65 4.32 6.06 -12.07
N ALA A 66 3.67 6.89 -11.26
CA ALA A 66 4.24 8.13 -10.74
C ALA A 66 4.94 7.96 -9.38
N GLY A 67 5.06 6.71 -8.87
CA GLY A 67 5.59 6.42 -7.55
C GLY A 67 4.62 6.76 -6.42
N THR A 68 5.04 6.52 -5.18
CA THR A 68 4.25 6.83 -3.96
C THR A 68 4.68 8.15 -3.30
N GLY A 69 5.87 8.67 -3.62
CA GLY A 69 6.48 9.82 -2.93
C GLY A 69 6.95 9.52 -1.51
N LYS A 70 7.03 8.24 -1.15
CA LYS A 70 7.58 7.77 0.12
C LYS A 70 8.83 6.94 -0.14
N ASP A 71 9.89 7.21 0.60
CA ASP A 71 11.06 6.34 0.62
C ASP A 71 10.71 5.05 1.37
N VAL A 72 10.62 3.95 0.61
CA VAL A 72 10.23 2.64 1.14
C VAL A 72 11.46 1.95 1.71
N ARG A 73 11.45 1.68 3.01
CA ARG A 73 12.50 0.91 3.69
C ARG A 73 12.24 -0.57 3.50
N VAL A 74 13.19 -1.27 2.88
CA VAL A 74 13.05 -2.67 2.51
C VAL A 74 13.94 -3.54 3.40
N ALA A 75 13.32 -4.54 4.03
CA ALA A 75 14.00 -5.62 4.74
C ALA A 75 14.05 -6.88 3.85
N VAL A 76 15.21 -7.51 3.73
CA VAL A 76 15.42 -8.67 2.88
C VAL A 76 15.95 -9.84 3.68
N PHE A 77 15.22 -10.94 3.68
CA PHE A 77 15.66 -12.23 4.23
C PHE A 77 16.31 -13.04 3.13
N ALA A 78 17.64 -13.04 3.10
CA ALA A 78 18.43 -13.76 2.11
C ALA A 78 19.78 -14.19 2.70
N GLN A 79 20.40 -15.21 2.10
CA GLN A 79 21.73 -15.69 2.45
C GLN A 79 22.65 -15.68 1.22
N GLY A 80 23.97 -15.69 1.46
CA GLY A 80 25.00 -15.81 0.42
C GLY A 80 24.95 -14.66 -0.61
N GLU A 81 25.01 -15.04 -1.89
CA GLU A 81 25.03 -14.07 -3.01
C GLU A 81 23.78 -13.21 -3.07
N ALA A 82 22.61 -13.76 -2.75
CA ALA A 82 21.36 -13.00 -2.75
C ALA A 82 21.36 -11.89 -1.69
N ALA A 83 22.01 -12.10 -0.53
CA ALA A 83 22.17 -11.08 0.49
C ALA A 83 23.11 -9.94 0.04
N THR A 84 24.19 -10.28 -0.67
CA THR A 84 25.11 -9.28 -1.23
C THR A 84 24.41 -8.46 -2.30
N ALA A 85 23.73 -9.11 -3.23
CA ALA A 85 22.96 -8.45 -4.28
C ALA A 85 21.84 -7.54 -3.72
N ALA A 86 21.18 -7.96 -2.62
CA ALA A 86 20.18 -7.14 -1.96
C ALA A 86 20.77 -5.84 -1.35
N ARG A 87 21.96 -5.91 -0.76
CA ARG A 87 22.67 -4.72 -0.23
C ARG A 87 23.07 -3.77 -1.36
N GLU A 88 23.59 -4.30 -2.47
CA GLU A 88 23.93 -3.50 -3.66
C GLU A 88 22.72 -2.85 -4.29
N ALA A 89 21.56 -3.51 -4.28
CA ALA A 89 20.28 -2.95 -4.72
C ALA A 89 19.70 -1.92 -3.74
N GLY A 90 20.39 -1.69 -2.60
CA GLY A 90 20.03 -0.66 -1.63
C GLY A 90 18.97 -1.09 -0.62
N ALA A 91 18.81 -2.37 -0.31
CA ALA A 91 18.00 -2.79 0.84
C ALA A 91 18.66 -2.30 2.15
N GLU A 92 17.85 -1.77 3.06
CA GLU A 92 18.35 -1.18 4.30
C GLU A 92 18.67 -2.26 5.35
N PHE A 93 17.83 -3.27 5.42
CA PHE A 93 17.99 -4.38 6.35
C PHE A 93 18.17 -5.67 5.56
N VAL A 94 19.34 -6.31 5.65
CA VAL A 94 19.61 -7.56 4.95
C VAL A 94 20.24 -8.54 5.91
N GLY A 95 19.58 -9.67 6.12
CA GLY A 95 20.05 -10.69 7.03
C GLY A 95 19.29 -12.01 6.89
N ALA A 96 19.60 -12.94 7.77
CA ALA A 96 18.97 -14.25 7.85
C ALA A 96 18.39 -14.47 9.26
N ASP A 97 19.01 -15.35 10.04
CA ASP A 97 18.59 -15.62 11.42
C ASP A 97 18.94 -14.46 12.37
N ASP A 98 19.95 -13.68 12.06
CA ASP A 98 20.35 -12.46 12.75
C ASP A 98 19.24 -11.39 12.65
N LEU A 99 18.78 -11.08 11.44
CA LEU A 99 17.66 -10.16 11.21
C LEU A 99 16.36 -10.69 11.84
N ALA A 100 16.15 -12.00 11.80
CA ALA A 100 14.99 -12.61 12.45
C ALA A 100 14.99 -12.40 13.96
N ALA A 101 16.14 -12.53 14.62
CA ALA A 101 16.28 -12.29 16.05
C ALA A 101 16.03 -10.80 16.42
N GLU A 102 16.50 -9.85 15.62
CA GLU A 102 16.22 -8.42 15.80
C GLU A 102 14.74 -8.12 15.70
N ILE A 103 14.03 -8.72 14.74
CA ILE A 103 12.58 -8.55 14.56
C ILE A 103 11.80 -9.19 15.71
N GLU A 104 12.23 -10.35 16.20
CA GLU A 104 11.65 -10.92 17.43
C GLU A 104 11.85 -10.01 18.63
N GLY A 105 12.99 -9.30 18.69
CA GLY A 105 13.28 -8.28 19.68
C GLY A 105 12.45 -7.00 19.56
N GLY A 106 11.64 -6.88 18.48
CA GLY A 106 10.71 -5.76 18.28
C GLY A 106 11.13 -4.75 17.21
N MET A 107 12.26 -4.96 16.51
CA MET A 107 12.66 -4.12 15.39
C MET A 107 11.71 -4.35 14.22
N THR A 108 10.98 -3.31 13.82
CA THR A 108 10.01 -3.35 12.73
C THR A 108 10.01 -2.05 11.94
N ASP A 109 11.16 -1.38 11.87
CA ASP A 109 11.33 -0.08 11.22
C ASP A 109 11.51 -0.16 9.70
N PHE A 110 10.79 -1.08 9.07
CA PHE A 110 10.74 -1.24 7.62
C PHE A 110 9.28 -1.28 7.13
N ASP A 111 9.10 -0.96 5.87
CA ASP A 111 7.78 -0.85 5.25
C ASP A 111 7.42 -2.10 4.43
N VAL A 112 8.42 -2.82 3.91
CA VAL A 112 8.25 -4.04 3.11
C VAL A 112 9.28 -5.08 3.53
N ALA A 113 8.86 -6.33 3.67
CA ALA A 113 9.74 -7.47 3.86
C ALA A 113 9.74 -8.37 2.63
N ILE A 114 10.92 -8.63 2.07
CA ILE A 114 11.14 -9.55 0.95
C ILE A 114 11.89 -10.77 1.48
N ALA A 115 11.57 -11.94 1.01
CA ALA A 115 12.25 -13.17 1.41
C ALA A 115 12.56 -14.06 0.21
N THR A 116 13.72 -14.71 0.23
CA THR A 116 13.96 -15.84 -0.67
C THR A 116 13.15 -17.06 -0.20
N PRO A 117 12.72 -17.94 -1.11
CA PRO A 117 11.94 -19.13 -0.75
C PRO A 117 12.60 -19.98 0.33
N ASP A 118 13.93 -20.06 0.34
CA ASP A 118 14.73 -20.84 1.29
C ASP A 118 14.63 -20.29 2.72
N MET A 119 14.40 -18.98 2.88
CA MET A 119 14.28 -18.31 4.18
C MET A 119 12.86 -18.33 4.76
N MET A 120 11.88 -18.82 4.01
CA MET A 120 10.48 -18.88 4.47
C MET A 120 10.26 -19.67 5.78
N PRO A 121 11.00 -20.76 6.07
CA PRO A 121 10.89 -21.45 7.36
C PRO A 121 11.28 -20.55 8.55
N THR A 122 12.33 -19.75 8.41
CA THR A 122 12.76 -18.76 9.43
C THR A 122 11.76 -17.62 9.55
N VAL A 123 11.35 -17.04 8.43
CA VAL A 123 10.35 -15.96 8.39
C VAL A 123 8.99 -16.42 8.94
N GLY A 124 8.64 -17.70 8.74
CA GLY A 124 7.41 -18.29 9.28
C GLY A 124 7.30 -18.21 10.80
N LYS A 125 8.42 -18.27 11.52
CA LYS A 125 8.47 -18.12 12.99
C LYS A 125 8.08 -16.71 13.41
N LEU A 126 8.38 -15.69 12.57
CA LEU A 126 8.05 -14.28 12.79
C LEU A 126 6.59 -13.94 12.52
N GLY A 127 5.78 -14.90 12.11
CA GLY A 127 4.36 -14.67 11.76
C GLY A 127 3.54 -13.99 12.84
N ARG A 128 3.88 -14.18 14.13
CA ARG A 128 3.22 -13.51 15.26
C ARG A 128 3.54 -12.01 15.33
N VAL A 129 4.71 -11.59 14.87
CA VAL A 129 5.17 -10.19 14.87
C VAL A 129 4.79 -9.49 13.58
N LEU A 130 5.11 -10.11 12.43
CA LEU A 130 4.92 -9.53 11.11
C LEU A 130 3.47 -9.61 10.62
N GLY A 131 2.72 -10.66 11.01
CA GLY A 131 1.35 -10.90 10.55
C GLY A 131 0.37 -9.79 10.90
N PRO A 132 0.26 -9.35 12.17
CA PRO A 132 -0.64 -8.26 12.57
C PRO A 132 -0.32 -6.92 11.88
N ARG A 133 0.95 -6.70 11.54
CA ARG A 133 1.43 -5.48 10.87
C ARG A 133 1.35 -5.54 9.34
N SER A 134 0.87 -6.65 8.79
CA SER A 134 0.80 -6.89 7.33
C SER A 134 2.17 -6.87 6.62
N LEU A 135 3.25 -7.10 7.36
CA LEU A 135 4.64 -7.12 6.86
C LEU A 135 5.11 -8.53 6.48
N MET A 136 4.25 -9.54 6.59
CA MET A 136 4.61 -10.94 6.30
C MET A 136 4.78 -11.17 4.80
N PRO A 137 5.98 -11.61 4.34
CA PRO A 137 6.20 -11.94 2.94
C PRO A 137 5.22 -12.99 2.41
N ASN A 138 4.77 -12.81 1.17
CA ASN A 138 3.80 -13.71 0.54
C ASN A 138 4.09 -13.89 -0.95
N PRO A 139 4.08 -15.14 -1.48
CA PRO A 139 4.26 -15.39 -2.91
C PRO A 139 3.24 -14.67 -3.81
N LYS A 140 2.00 -14.48 -3.33
CA LYS A 140 0.95 -13.82 -4.12
C LYS A 140 1.20 -12.32 -4.34
N THR A 141 1.99 -11.70 -3.50
CA THR A 141 2.36 -10.28 -3.60
C THR A 141 3.75 -10.08 -4.19
N GLY A 142 4.40 -11.16 -4.65
CA GLY A 142 5.74 -11.09 -5.23
C GLY A 142 6.85 -10.79 -4.22
N THR A 143 6.54 -10.75 -2.92
CA THR A 143 7.53 -10.51 -1.85
C THR A 143 8.29 -11.77 -1.46
N VAL A 144 7.93 -12.94 -1.99
CA VAL A 144 8.71 -14.17 -1.91
C VAL A 144 9.20 -14.52 -3.30
N THR A 145 10.47 -14.27 -3.55
CA THR A 145 11.09 -14.44 -4.87
C THR A 145 12.58 -14.79 -4.76
N PRO A 146 13.12 -15.57 -5.70
CA PRO A 146 14.57 -15.78 -5.81
C PRO A 146 15.29 -14.53 -6.34
N ASP A 147 14.59 -13.69 -7.14
CA ASP A 147 15.13 -12.44 -7.69
C ASP A 147 14.83 -11.27 -6.76
N VAL A 148 15.66 -11.14 -5.72
CA VAL A 148 15.50 -10.09 -4.71
C VAL A 148 15.78 -8.70 -5.26
N VAL A 149 16.72 -8.56 -6.22
CA VAL A 149 17.09 -7.27 -6.82
C VAL A 149 15.91 -6.66 -7.58
N LYS A 150 15.25 -7.46 -8.39
CA LYS A 150 14.07 -7.04 -9.13
C LYS A 150 12.96 -6.59 -8.18
N ALA A 151 12.67 -7.39 -7.16
CA ALA A 151 11.64 -7.04 -6.17
C ALA A 151 11.97 -5.74 -5.42
N ILE A 152 13.21 -5.53 -4.98
CA ILE A 152 13.62 -4.29 -4.33
C ILE A 152 13.37 -3.07 -5.24
N ASN A 153 13.79 -3.16 -6.50
CA ASN A 153 13.61 -2.08 -7.46
C ASN A 153 12.13 -1.80 -7.75
N GLU A 154 11.29 -2.83 -7.82
CA GLU A 154 9.85 -2.69 -8.02
C GLU A 154 9.19 -1.98 -6.83
N PHE A 155 9.48 -2.39 -5.59
CA PHE A 155 8.91 -1.75 -4.40
C PHE A 155 9.42 -0.32 -4.21
N LYS A 156 10.71 -0.05 -4.46
CA LYS A 156 11.25 1.32 -4.47
C LYS A 156 10.71 2.15 -5.63
N GLY A 157 10.39 1.51 -6.75
CA GLY A 157 9.79 2.15 -7.92
C GLY A 157 8.31 2.51 -7.78
N GLY A 158 7.69 2.20 -6.64
CA GLY A 158 6.29 2.56 -6.36
C GLY A 158 5.31 1.39 -6.42
N MET A 159 5.77 0.16 -6.27
CA MET A 159 4.88 -0.98 -6.09
C MET A 159 4.28 -0.94 -4.68
N VAL A 160 2.95 -1.01 -4.60
CA VAL A 160 2.19 -1.01 -3.35
C VAL A 160 1.38 -2.29 -3.22
N GLU A 161 1.42 -2.90 -2.03
CA GLU A 161 0.56 -4.03 -1.71
C GLU A 161 -0.84 -3.54 -1.31
N TYR A 162 -1.86 -4.23 -1.79
CA TYR A 162 -3.24 -4.00 -1.37
C TYR A 162 -3.92 -5.28 -0.91
N ARG A 163 -4.82 -5.13 0.05
CA ARG A 163 -5.63 -6.22 0.59
C ARG A 163 -7.01 -5.73 0.96
N THR A 164 -8.03 -6.59 0.75
CA THR A 164 -9.37 -6.32 1.27
C THR A 164 -9.43 -6.47 2.78
N ASP A 165 -10.05 -5.51 3.44
CA ASP A 165 -10.39 -5.56 4.85
C ASP A 165 -11.65 -6.44 5.11
N ARG A 166 -12.06 -6.55 6.39
CA ARG A 166 -13.26 -7.31 6.79
C ARG A 166 -14.58 -6.73 6.28
N PHE A 167 -14.58 -5.52 5.74
CA PHE A 167 -15.73 -4.81 5.19
C PHE A 167 -15.70 -4.71 3.66
N ALA A 168 -14.78 -5.43 3.01
CA ALA A 168 -14.52 -5.40 1.58
C ALA A 168 -14.05 -4.04 1.05
N ASN A 169 -13.35 -3.26 1.87
CA ASN A 169 -12.64 -2.08 1.42
C ASN A 169 -11.19 -2.43 1.11
N VAL A 170 -10.64 -1.73 0.13
CA VAL A 170 -9.21 -1.72 -0.21
C VAL A 170 -8.70 -0.31 0.04
N HIS A 171 -7.63 -0.17 0.82
CA HIS A 171 -6.97 1.08 1.17
C HIS A 171 -5.60 1.09 0.51
N VAL A 172 -5.30 2.12 -0.28
CA VAL A 172 -4.02 2.25 -1.00
C VAL A 172 -3.61 3.71 -1.05
N PRO A 173 -2.38 4.05 -0.64
CA PRO A 173 -1.82 5.37 -0.89
C PRO A 173 -1.51 5.52 -2.39
N ILE A 174 -1.95 6.62 -2.99
CA ILE A 174 -1.73 6.90 -4.43
C ILE A 174 -0.70 8.01 -4.68
N GLY A 175 -0.22 8.66 -3.63
CA GLY A 175 0.81 9.67 -3.72
C GLY A 175 0.74 10.69 -2.59
N LYS A 176 1.48 11.77 -2.78
CA LYS A 176 1.53 12.92 -1.86
C LYS A 176 0.69 14.08 -2.41
N ALA A 177 0.24 14.96 -1.52
CA ALA A 177 -0.51 16.17 -1.91
C ALA A 177 0.32 17.12 -2.78
N SER A 178 1.65 17.07 -2.68
CA SER A 178 2.60 17.80 -3.53
C SER A 178 2.64 17.31 -4.98
N PHE A 179 2.15 16.10 -5.27
CA PHE A 179 2.15 15.55 -6.62
C PHE A 179 1.28 16.39 -7.56
N GLY A 180 1.64 16.40 -8.86
CA GLY A 180 0.79 16.95 -9.92
C GLY A 180 -0.56 16.22 -10.01
N GLU A 181 -1.58 16.89 -10.49
CA GLU A 181 -2.90 16.27 -10.69
C GLU A 181 -2.85 15.08 -11.64
N ASP A 182 -2.10 15.22 -12.74
CA ASP A 182 -1.91 14.16 -13.74
C ASP A 182 -1.23 12.91 -13.14
N ALA A 183 -0.27 13.10 -12.22
CA ALA A 183 0.41 12.00 -11.54
C ALA A 183 -0.55 11.22 -10.63
N LEU A 184 -1.37 11.93 -9.85
CA LEU A 184 -2.39 11.32 -9.00
C LEU A 184 -3.49 10.62 -9.82
N LEU A 185 -3.92 11.23 -10.93
CA LEU A 185 -4.87 10.62 -11.89
C LEU A 185 -4.32 9.34 -12.50
N THR A 186 -3.05 9.36 -12.92
CA THR A 186 -2.38 8.18 -13.49
C THR A 186 -2.34 7.04 -12.46
N ASN A 187 -1.95 7.33 -11.23
CA ASN A 187 -1.91 6.34 -10.15
C ASN A 187 -3.30 5.82 -9.78
N LEU A 188 -4.30 6.70 -9.73
CA LEU A 188 -5.69 6.32 -9.48
C LEU A 188 -6.20 5.36 -10.56
N ARG A 189 -5.99 5.69 -11.83
CA ARG A 189 -6.41 4.86 -12.97
C ARG A 189 -5.69 3.52 -13.00
N ALA A 190 -4.38 3.50 -12.68
CA ALA A 190 -3.61 2.27 -12.57
C ALA A 190 -4.19 1.33 -11.50
N LEU A 191 -4.52 1.88 -10.32
CA LEU A 191 -5.12 1.08 -9.23
C LEU A 191 -6.50 0.55 -9.61
N VAL A 192 -7.38 1.39 -10.16
CA VAL A 192 -8.74 0.97 -10.56
C VAL A 192 -8.68 -0.11 -11.63
N GLY A 193 -7.83 0.06 -12.65
CA GLY A 193 -7.61 -0.93 -13.70
C GLY A 193 -7.10 -2.27 -13.16
N GLU A 194 -6.17 -2.24 -12.20
CA GLU A 194 -5.68 -3.46 -11.54
C GLU A 194 -6.79 -4.16 -10.75
N LEU A 195 -7.57 -3.41 -9.97
CA LEU A 195 -8.70 -3.99 -9.22
C LEU A 195 -9.74 -4.63 -10.15
N GLU A 196 -10.04 -4.02 -11.29
CA GLU A 196 -10.94 -4.58 -12.29
C GLU A 196 -10.38 -5.86 -12.92
N ARG A 197 -9.07 -5.90 -13.18
CA ARG A 197 -8.36 -7.08 -13.72
C ARG A 197 -8.40 -8.27 -12.77
N VAL A 198 -8.29 -8.03 -11.46
CA VAL A 198 -8.25 -9.07 -10.42
C VAL A 198 -9.64 -9.46 -9.91
N LYS A 199 -10.70 -8.94 -10.52
CA LYS A 199 -12.08 -9.24 -10.13
C LYS A 199 -12.33 -10.75 -10.03
N PRO A 200 -12.73 -11.30 -8.86
CA PRO A 200 -13.05 -12.73 -8.73
C PRO A 200 -14.26 -13.11 -9.57
N ALA A 201 -14.20 -14.28 -10.24
CA ALA A 201 -15.33 -14.81 -11.00
C ALA A 201 -16.58 -15.05 -10.13
N ALA A 202 -16.39 -15.33 -8.84
CA ALA A 202 -17.45 -15.49 -7.85
C ALA A 202 -18.17 -14.19 -7.48
N SER A 203 -17.61 -13.01 -7.82
CA SER A 203 -18.24 -11.71 -7.55
C SER A 203 -19.37 -11.43 -8.53
N LYS A 204 -20.61 -11.40 -8.01
CA LYS A 204 -21.82 -11.09 -8.80
C LYS A 204 -22.23 -9.63 -8.60
N GLY A 205 -22.74 -9.01 -9.67
CA GLY A 205 -23.28 -7.64 -9.63
C GLY A 205 -22.21 -6.55 -9.72
N LYS A 206 -22.48 -5.37 -9.09
CA LYS A 206 -21.60 -4.20 -9.14
C LYS A 206 -20.37 -4.46 -8.29
N TYR A 207 -19.19 -4.54 -8.94
CA TYR A 207 -17.93 -4.87 -8.30
C TYR A 207 -17.35 -3.68 -7.53
N VAL A 208 -17.12 -2.55 -8.17
CA VAL A 208 -16.75 -1.31 -7.50
C VAL A 208 -18.03 -0.62 -7.04
N LYS A 209 -18.29 -0.61 -5.73
CA LYS A 209 -19.50 -0.01 -5.15
C LYS A 209 -19.33 1.48 -4.87
N LYS A 210 -18.20 1.85 -4.29
CA LYS A 210 -17.88 3.23 -3.92
C LYS A 210 -16.38 3.41 -3.94
N LEU A 211 -15.95 4.57 -4.44
CA LEU A 211 -14.59 5.05 -4.38
C LEU A 211 -14.59 6.34 -3.56
N SER A 212 -13.64 6.47 -2.65
CA SER A 212 -13.45 7.67 -1.84
C SER A 212 -11.98 8.03 -1.83
N LEU A 213 -11.67 9.28 -2.05
CA LEU A 213 -10.33 9.83 -1.90
C LEU A 213 -10.24 10.52 -0.53
N ILE A 214 -9.14 10.34 0.14
CA ILE A 214 -8.90 10.86 1.49
C ILE A 214 -7.48 11.39 1.53
N HIS A 215 -7.27 12.57 2.12
CA HIS A 215 -5.93 12.97 2.54
C HIS A 215 -5.75 12.65 4.01
N ILE A 216 -4.68 11.96 4.34
CA ILE A 216 -4.36 11.54 5.70
C ILE A 216 -3.24 12.39 6.23
N SER A 217 -3.49 13.05 7.35
CA SER A 217 -2.46 13.67 8.15
C SER A 217 -1.78 12.61 8.99
N GLU A 218 -0.45 12.51 8.93
CA GLU A 218 0.28 11.66 9.86
C GLU A 218 -0.07 12.07 11.30
N PRO A 219 -0.33 11.09 12.19
CA PRO A 219 -0.50 11.41 13.60
C PRO A 219 0.80 11.96 14.14
N THR A 220 0.74 13.13 14.74
CA THR A 220 1.80 13.71 15.56
C THR A 220 2.05 12.90 16.80
#